data_b25b6d18a1c8b9e878f6d0a3e92de0e7
#
_entry.id   b25b6d18a1c8b9e878f6d0a3e92de0e7
#
_cell.length_a   1.000
_cell.length_b   1.000
_cell.length_c   1.000
_cell.angle_alpha   90.00
_cell.angle_beta   90.00
_cell.angle_gamma   90.00
#
_symmetry.space_group_name_H-M   'P 1'
#
loop_
_entity.id
_entity.type
_entity.pdbx_description
1 polymer ?
#
loop_
_entity_poly.entity_id
_entity_poly.type
_entity_poly.pdbx_seq_one_letter_code
_entity_poly.pdbx_strand_id
1 'polypeptide(L)'
;MEFRPLCLEDKAWIMACRDTREHPFTALSFPSLFAWREAYGLRVAGDQDFFVIRSFYDGGYYCPCGTEDKCLAFLESMEAPARILYLTEEQAKYLAGRGWTTRHRADLSEYICSAAALALQEGHISNSFKVKCRRYRRNLYYTTHVLSEADLPMLRKLAEKIKADGCRSDYHDLGVLSTEIEHMQGLGMRGIALEVPGGYHAFILGYENKPDMFTMTMSKHDPDLPTETTTVCIHELAQCLAGEYSLINIEEDLGLEGLRESKRLYSPVDRLEVFEASKT
;
A
#
# COMPACT_ATOMS: atom_id res chain seq x y z
N MET A 1 -27.54 -5.44 -6.89
CA MET A 1 -26.45 -5.83 -5.95
C MET A 1 -26.44 -4.83 -4.81
N GLU A 2 -26.42 -5.27 -3.55
CA GLU A 2 -26.42 -4.40 -2.37
C GLU A 2 -25.00 -4.17 -1.86
N PHE A 3 -24.60 -2.92 -1.68
CA PHE A 3 -23.30 -2.52 -1.19
C PHE A 3 -23.35 -2.27 0.34
N ARG A 4 -22.47 -2.93 1.09
CA ARG A 4 -22.37 -2.82 2.55
C ARG A 4 -20.95 -2.42 2.99
N PRO A 5 -20.78 -1.93 4.24
CA PRO A 5 -19.45 -1.71 4.79
C PRO A 5 -18.60 -2.99 4.79
N LEU A 6 -17.27 -2.82 4.63
CA LEU A 6 -16.33 -3.91 4.84
C LEU A 6 -16.17 -4.20 6.34
N CYS A 7 -16.08 -5.48 6.70
CA CYS A 7 -15.77 -5.94 8.04
C CYS A 7 -14.59 -6.94 8.03
N LEU A 8 -14.02 -7.26 9.20
CA LEU A 8 -12.85 -8.16 9.27
C LEU A 8 -13.15 -9.57 8.77
N GLU A 9 -14.38 -10.01 8.94
CA GLU A 9 -14.87 -11.33 8.49
C GLU A 9 -14.82 -11.50 6.97
N ASP A 10 -14.80 -10.40 6.23
CA ASP A 10 -14.71 -10.43 4.76
C ASP A 10 -13.32 -10.84 4.26
N LYS A 11 -12.30 -10.84 5.13
CA LYS A 11 -10.91 -11.12 4.76
C LYS A 11 -10.75 -12.41 3.96
N ALA A 12 -11.25 -13.51 4.50
CA ALA A 12 -11.09 -14.83 3.89
C ALA A 12 -11.75 -14.90 2.50
N TRP A 13 -12.94 -14.34 2.38
CA TRP A 13 -13.69 -14.27 1.13
C TRP A 13 -12.97 -13.41 0.08
N ILE A 14 -12.61 -12.17 0.42
CA ILE A 14 -11.95 -11.23 -0.50
C ILE A 14 -10.59 -11.80 -0.97
N MET A 15 -9.81 -12.37 -0.04
CA MET A 15 -8.54 -12.98 -0.39
C MET A 15 -8.69 -14.22 -1.30
N ALA A 16 -9.76 -15.01 -1.13
CA ALA A 16 -10.04 -16.16 -1.98
C ALA A 16 -10.48 -15.74 -3.40
N CYS A 17 -11.25 -14.67 -3.54
CA CYS A 17 -11.70 -14.18 -4.85
C CYS A 17 -10.60 -13.44 -5.62
N ARG A 18 -9.61 -12.86 -4.94
CA ARG A 18 -8.56 -12.08 -5.58
C ARG A 18 -7.45 -12.98 -6.15
N ASP A 19 -7.37 -13.14 -7.47
CA ASP A 19 -6.15 -13.66 -8.11
C ASP A 19 -5.10 -12.56 -8.19
N THR A 20 -3.98 -12.71 -7.50
CA THR A 20 -2.92 -11.71 -7.45
C THR A 20 -2.14 -11.55 -8.76
N ARG A 21 -2.30 -12.47 -9.73
CA ARG A 21 -1.73 -12.34 -11.08
C ARG A 21 -2.56 -11.40 -11.94
N GLU A 22 -3.88 -11.49 -11.82
CA GLU A 22 -4.82 -10.62 -12.55
C GLU A 22 -5.07 -9.29 -11.84
N HIS A 23 -4.98 -9.28 -10.49
CA HIS A 23 -5.26 -8.13 -9.63
C HIS A 23 -4.07 -7.86 -8.69
N PRO A 24 -2.91 -7.42 -9.22
CA PRO A 24 -1.67 -7.30 -8.45
C PRO A 24 -1.65 -6.11 -7.49
N PHE A 25 -2.55 -5.13 -7.67
CA PHE A 25 -2.51 -3.84 -7.01
C PHE A 25 -2.83 -3.92 -5.52
N THR A 26 -2.10 -3.13 -4.73
CA THR A 26 -2.29 -2.98 -3.29
C THR A 26 -3.71 -2.58 -2.95
N ALA A 27 -4.30 -1.65 -3.71
CA ALA A 27 -5.66 -1.17 -3.53
C ALA A 27 -6.76 -2.23 -3.60
N LEU A 28 -6.48 -3.42 -4.16
CA LEU A 28 -7.42 -4.55 -4.23
C LEU A 28 -7.14 -5.62 -3.16
N SER A 29 -6.15 -5.42 -2.30
CA SER A 29 -5.87 -6.31 -1.17
C SER A 29 -6.78 -6.01 0.01
N PHE A 30 -7.14 -7.05 0.78
CA PHE A 30 -8.00 -6.85 1.94
C PHE A 30 -7.41 -5.88 2.99
N PRO A 31 -6.11 -5.94 3.35
CA PRO A 31 -5.56 -4.99 4.32
C PRO A 31 -5.72 -3.54 3.87
N SER A 32 -5.42 -3.22 2.61
CA SER A 32 -5.59 -1.88 2.07
C SER A 32 -7.06 -1.47 2.01
N LEU A 33 -7.94 -2.31 1.46
CA LEU A 33 -9.38 -2.04 1.40
C LEU A 33 -9.97 -1.75 2.78
N PHE A 34 -9.60 -2.53 3.78
CA PHE A 34 -10.08 -2.35 5.14
C PHE A 34 -9.51 -1.09 5.81
N ALA A 35 -8.22 -0.81 5.64
CA ALA A 35 -7.58 0.36 6.22
C ALA A 35 -8.17 1.68 5.65
N TRP A 36 -8.41 1.74 4.35
CA TRP A 36 -8.91 2.92 3.65
C TRP A 36 -10.45 3.02 3.58
N ARG A 37 -11.21 2.03 4.11
CA ARG A 37 -12.67 1.94 3.95
C ARG A 37 -13.43 3.19 4.39
N GLU A 38 -13.03 3.80 5.49
CA GLU A 38 -13.70 5.00 6.01
C GLU A 38 -13.28 6.25 5.23
N ALA A 39 -11.99 6.37 4.92
CA ALA A 39 -11.44 7.53 4.22
C ALA A 39 -12.05 7.70 2.81
N TYR A 40 -12.23 6.60 2.09
CA TYR A 40 -12.81 6.60 0.75
C TYR A 40 -14.29 6.15 0.70
N GLY A 41 -14.91 5.92 1.85
CA GLY A 41 -16.27 5.43 1.91
C GLY A 41 -16.44 4.12 1.16
N LEU A 42 -15.48 3.18 1.27
CA LEU A 42 -15.51 1.95 0.51
C LEU A 42 -16.63 1.04 1.01
N ARG A 43 -17.34 0.47 0.05
CA ARG A 43 -18.38 -0.53 0.28
C ARG A 43 -18.14 -1.72 -0.63
N VAL A 44 -18.43 -2.90 -0.12
CA VAL A 44 -18.26 -4.16 -0.85
C VAL A 44 -19.62 -4.76 -1.20
N ALA A 45 -19.71 -5.33 -2.39
CA ALA A 45 -20.82 -6.19 -2.79
C ALA A 45 -20.27 -7.39 -3.53
N GLY A 46 -20.98 -8.52 -3.47
CA GLY A 46 -20.57 -9.74 -4.14
C GLY A 46 -21.18 -10.99 -3.52
N ASP A 47 -20.62 -12.12 -3.89
CA ASP A 47 -20.98 -13.44 -3.40
C ASP A 47 -19.72 -14.32 -3.21
N GLN A 48 -19.90 -15.62 -2.99
CA GLN A 48 -18.81 -16.53 -2.65
C GLN A 48 -17.62 -16.50 -3.63
N ASP A 49 -17.85 -16.22 -4.92
CA ASP A 49 -16.84 -16.33 -6.00
C ASP A 49 -16.53 -14.98 -6.67
N PHE A 50 -17.02 -13.88 -6.11
CA PHE A 50 -16.93 -12.57 -6.74
C PHE A 50 -17.09 -11.46 -5.72
N PHE A 51 -16.30 -10.39 -5.85
CA PHE A 51 -16.56 -9.14 -5.18
C PHE A 51 -16.25 -7.93 -6.06
N VAL A 52 -16.89 -6.82 -5.74
CA VAL A 52 -16.59 -5.51 -6.28
C VAL A 52 -16.63 -4.47 -5.17
N ILE A 53 -15.74 -3.50 -5.25
CA ILE A 53 -15.68 -2.36 -4.33
C ILE A 53 -16.25 -1.14 -5.02
N ARG A 54 -17.06 -0.37 -4.30
CA ARG A 54 -17.50 0.96 -4.71
C ARG A 54 -16.91 2.00 -3.77
N SER A 55 -16.26 3.01 -4.33
CA SER A 55 -15.83 4.19 -3.59
C SER A 55 -16.92 5.26 -3.63
N PHE A 56 -17.37 5.72 -2.47
CA PHE A 56 -18.32 6.83 -2.36
C PHE A 56 -17.63 8.19 -2.32
N TYR A 57 -16.31 8.22 -2.17
CA TYR A 57 -15.54 9.44 -2.24
C TYR A 57 -15.47 10.01 -3.65
N ASP A 58 -15.24 9.17 -4.67
CA ASP A 58 -15.09 9.57 -6.07
C ASP A 58 -16.12 8.95 -7.00
N GLY A 59 -17.05 8.15 -6.47
CA GLY A 59 -18.15 7.54 -7.21
C GLY A 59 -17.75 6.38 -8.14
N GLY A 60 -16.48 5.97 -8.13
CA GLY A 60 -15.95 4.91 -8.97
C GLY A 60 -16.11 3.52 -8.36
N TYR A 61 -15.87 2.52 -9.21
CA TYR A 61 -15.73 1.14 -8.81
C TYR A 61 -14.27 0.73 -8.93
N TYR A 62 -13.80 -0.16 -8.06
CA TYR A 62 -12.52 -0.84 -8.25
C TYR A 62 -12.72 -2.05 -9.17
N CYS A 63 -11.67 -2.46 -9.87
CA CYS A 63 -11.74 -3.61 -10.75
C CYS A 63 -12.40 -4.81 -10.03
N PRO A 64 -13.45 -5.40 -10.59
CA PRO A 64 -14.11 -6.56 -9.98
C PRO A 64 -13.14 -7.76 -9.92
N CYS A 65 -13.21 -8.52 -8.83
CA CYS A 65 -12.37 -9.68 -8.59
C CYS A 65 -13.22 -10.94 -8.40
N GLY A 66 -12.78 -12.05 -8.94
CA GLY A 66 -13.47 -13.33 -8.83
C GLY A 66 -13.46 -14.13 -10.14
N THR A 67 -14.49 -14.94 -10.36
CA THR A 67 -14.60 -15.70 -11.62
C THR A 67 -14.81 -14.76 -12.81
N GLU A 68 -14.20 -15.12 -13.95
CA GLU A 68 -14.23 -14.32 -15.18
C GLU A 68 -15.68 -14.00 -15.60
N ASP A 69 -16.57 -15.01 -15.63
CA ASP A 69 -17.95 -14.83 -16.03
C ASP A 69 -18.69 -13.79 -15.18
N LYS A 70 -18.47 -13.78 -13.85
CA LYS A 70 -19.11 -12.83 -12.95
C LYS A 70 -18.53 -11.42 -13.09
N CYS A 71 -17.20 -11.32 -13.25
CA CYS A 71 -16.54 -10.05 -13.52
C CYS A 71 -17.06 -9.44 -14.83
N LEU A 72 -17.13 -10.22 -15.90
CA LEU A 72 -17.66 -9.79 -17.19
C LEU A 72 -19.14 -9.38 -17.10
N ALA A 73 -19.99 -10.21 -16.49
CA ALA A 73 -21.41 -9.90 -16.29
C ALA A 73 -21.63 -8.59 -15.52
N PHE A 74 -20.80 -8.33 -14.49
CA PHE A 74 -20.81 -7.06 -13.78
C PHE A 74 -20.45 -5.89 -14.70
N LEU A 75 -19.34 -5.99 -15.44
CA LEU A 75 -18.86 -4.95 -16.35
C LEU A 75 -19.89 -4.64 -17.47
N GLU A 76 -20.54 -5.67 -18.01
CA GLU A 76 -21.57 -5.54 -19.04
C GLU A 76 -22.88 -4.90 -18.51
N SER A 77 -23.20 -5.15 -17.24
CA SER A 77 -24.37 -4.55 -16.58
C SER A 77 -24.23 -3.06 -16.25
N MET A 78 -23.01 -2.52 -16.37
CA MET A 78 -22.75 -1.12 -16.00
C MET A 78 -23.31 -0.15 -17.06
N GLU A 79 -24.19 0.72 -16.61
CA GLU A 79 -24.73 1.82 -17.40
C GLU A 79 -23.90 3.10 -17.23
N ALA A 80 -23.92 3.97 -18.22
CA ALA A 80 -23.30 5.29 -18.16
C ALA A 80 -24.11 6.22 -17.21
N PRO A 81 -23.47 7.09 -16.42
CA PRO A 81 -22.02 7.22 -16.30
C PRO A 81 -21.39 6.15 -15.38
N ALA A 82 -20.29 5.55 -15.78
CA ALA A 82 -19.57 4.57 -15.00
C ALA A 82 -18.05 4.79 -15.06
N ARG A 83 -17.35 4.41 -13.98
CA ARG A 83 -15.89 4.50 -13.88
C ARG A 83 -15.34 3.33 -13.10
N ILE A 84 -14.26 2.72 -13.61
CA ILE A 84 -13.56 1.60 -12.99
C ILE A 84 -12.08 1.97 -12.84
N LEU A 85 -11.54 1.72 -11.66
CA LEU A 85 -10.16 1.97 -11.26
C LEU A 85 -9.40 0.65 -11.08
N TYR A 86 -8.09 0.74 -11.03
CA TYR A 86 -7.16 -0.37 -10.77
C TYR A 86 -7.28 -1.51 -11.79
N LEU A 87 -7.34 -1.12 -13.05
CA LEU A 87 -7.24 -2.05 -14.19
C LEU A 87 -5.77 -2.25 -14.58
N THR A 88 -5.43 -3.47 -14.98
CA THR A 88 -4.18 -3.72 -15.72
C THR A 88 -4.29 -3.18 -17.15
N GLU A 89 -3.17 -3.08 -17.84
CA GLU A 89 -3.17 -2.64 -19.25
C GLU A 89 -4.01 -3.57 -20.15
N GLU A 90 -3.98 -4.88 -19.89
CA GLU A 90 -4.75 -5.86 -20.63
C GLU A 90 -6.25 -5.68 -20.41
N GLN A 91 -6.67 -5.51 -19.15
CA GLN A 91 -8.08 -5.23 -18.81
C GLN A 91 -8.57 -3.90 -19.40
N ALA A 92 -7.71 -2.87 -19.38
CA ALA A 92 -8.04 -1.58 -20.01
C ALA A 92 -8.20 -1.72 -21.52
N LYS A 93 -7.32 -2.45 -22.23
CA LYS A 93 -7.45 -2.75 -23.67
C LYS A 93 -8.74 -3.52 -23.97
N TYR A 94 -9.08 -4.49 -23.14
CA TYR A 94 -10.34 -5.25 -23.26
C TYR A 94 -11.57 -4.35 -23.20
N LEU A 95 -11.62 -3.43 -22.24
CA LEU A 95 -12.73 -2.48 -22.07
C LEU A 95 -12.75 -1.43 -23.19
N ALA A 96 -11.58 -0.96 -23.66
CA ALA A 96 -11.51 -0.05 -24.79
C ALA A 96 -12.15 -0.65 -26.06
N GLY A 97 -11.93 -1.95 -26.33
CA GLY A 97 -12.59 -2.67 -27.42
C GLY A 97 -14.13 -2.78 -27.28
N ARG A 98 -14.67 -2.40 -26.12
CA ARG A 98 -16.11 -2.40 -25.80
C ARG A 98 -16.70 -1.01 -25.61
N GLY A 99 -16.01 0.00 -26.12
CA GLY A 99 -16.49 1.38 -26.12
C GLY A 99 -16.25 2.17 -24.84
N TRP A 100 -15.42 1.67 -23.91
CA TRP A 100 -14.98 2.43 -22.77
C TRP A 100 -13.79 3.35 -23.15
N THR A 101 -13.75 4.54 -22.59
CA THR A 101 -12.59 5.42 -22.66
C THR A 101 -11.61 5.01 -21.56
N THR A 102 -10.37 4.69 -21.91
CA THR A 102 -9.36 4.26 -20.96
C THR A 102 -8.25 5.28 -20.79
N ARG A 103 -7.67 5.36 -19.60
CA ARG A 103 -6.59 6.27 -19.27
C ARG A 103 -5.57 5.58 -18.36
N HIS A 104 -4.29 5.76 -18.66
CA HIS A 104 -3.21 5.40 -17.75
C HIS A 104 -3.18 6.34 -16.54
N ARG A 105 -3.06 5.77 -15.33
CA ARG A 105 -3.02 6.47 -14.05
C ARG A 105 -1.62 6.35 -13.45
N ALA A 106 -0.68 7.10 -14.04
CA ALA A 106 0.70 7.11 -13.56
C ALA A 106 0.84 7.53 -12.08
N ASP A 107 -0.10 8.36 -11.60
CA ASP A 107 -0.20 8.81 -10.21
C ASP A 107 -0.59 7.70 -9.22
N LEU A 108 -1.26 6.64 -9.69
CA LEU A 108 -1.68 5.48 -8.92
C LEU A 108 -0.82 4.23 -9.20
N SER A 109 0.14 4.32 -10.13
CA SER A 109 1.02 3.19 -10.47
C SER A 109 2.05 2.96 -9.39
N GLU A 110 2.17 1.69 -8.94
CA GLU A 110 2.94 1.32 -7.76
C GLU A 110 4.39 1.01 -8.09
N TYR A 111 5.31 1.43 -7.22
CA TYR A 111 6.76 1.25 -7.40
C TYR A 111 7.24 -0.04 -6.72
N ILE A 112 7.95 -0.86 -7.47
CA ILE A 112 8.46 -2.15 -7.01
C ILE A 112 9.98 -2.09 -6.89
N CYS A 113 10.50 -2.42 -5.71
CA CYS A 113 11.92 -2.43 -5.40
C CYS A 113 12.43 -3.86 -5.18
N SER A 114 13.71 -4.10 -5.44
CA SER A 114 14.37 -5.33 -5.04
C SER A 114 14.68 -5.31 -3.54
N ALA A 115 14.16 -6.29 -2.79
CA ALA A 115 14.45 -6.44 -1.37
C ALA A 115 15.95 -6.64 -1.12
N ALA A 116 16.61 -7.50 -1.90
CA ALA A 116 18.04 -7.75 -1.79
C ALA A 116 18.88 -6.49 -2.08
N ALA A 117 18.54 -5.71 -3.12
CA ALA A 117 19.26 -4.49 -3.45
C ALA A 117 19.15 -3.44 -2.32
N LEU A 118 17.97 -3.27 -1.73
CA LEU A 118 17.75 -2.38 -0.58
C LEU A 118 18.50 -2.88 0.66
N ALA A 119 18.46 -4.18 0.94
CA ALA A 119 19.11 -4.79 2.12
C ALA A 119 20.64 -4.72 2.06
N LEU A 120 21.23 -5.04 0.91
CA LEU A 120 22.69 -5.10 0.73
C LEU A 120 23.30 -3.76 0.33
N GLN A 121 22.47 -2.80 -0.09
CA GLN A 121 22.89 -1.53 -0.69
C GLN A 121 23.80 -1.73 -1.92
N GLU A 122 23.51 -2.74 -2.72
CA GLU A 122 24.30 -3.15 -3.88
C GLU A 122 23.52 -2.97 -5.19
N GLY A 123 24.18 -3.27 -6.31
CA GLY A 123 23.58 -3.18 -7.63
C GLY A 123 23.25 -1.74 -8.03
N HIS A 124 22.05 -1.51 -8.51
CA HIS A 124 21.58 -0.22 -9.03
C HIS A 124 21.10 0.79 -7.97
N ILE A 125 21.22 0.45 -6.67
CA ILE A 125 20.82 1.35 -5.58
C ILE A 125 21.56 2.69 -5.65
N SER A 126 20.80 3.79 -5.51
CA SER A 126 21.32 5.14 -5.60
C SER A 126 22.41 5.44 -4.56
N ASN A 127 23.45 6.19 -4.94
CA ASN A 127 24.46 6.65 -3.99
C ASN A 127 23.86 7.52 -2.89
N SER A 128 22.81 8.27 -3.20
CA SER A 128 22.11 9.11 -2.21
C SER A 128 21.50 8.26 -1.10
N PHE A 129 20.87 7.11 -1.44
CA PHE A 129 20.36 6.16 -0.45
C PHE A 129 21.48 5.68 0.50
N LYS A 130 22.59 5.20 -0.07
CA LYS A 130 23.75 4.71 0.69
C LYS A 130 24.34 5.78 1.63
N VAL A 131 24.46 7.00 1.13
CA VAL A 131 24.98 8.14 1.90
C VAL A 131 24.04 8.50 3.06
N LYS A 132 22.72 8.53 2.83
CA LYS A 132 21.71 8.81 3.88
C LYS A 132 21.80 7.75 4.99
N CYS A 133 21.78 6.46 4.65
CA CYS A 133 21.90 5.39 5.64
C CYS A 133 23.20 5.48 6.46
N ARG A 134 24.34 5.74 5.78
CA ARG A 134 25.64 5.87 6.45
C ARG A 134 25.69 7.09 7.37
N ARG A 135 25.15 8.23 6.94
CA ARG A 135 25.11 9.47 7.75
C ARG A 135 24.25 9.28 8.98
N TYR A 136 23.08 8.69 8.85
CA TYR A 136 22.16 8.43 9.97
C TYR A 136 22.82 7.56 11.04
N ARG A 137 23.39 6.40 10.63
CA ARG A 137 24.07 5.45 11.54
C ARG A 137 25.27 6.04 12.28
N ARG A 138 25.90 7.08 11.75
CA ARG A 138 27.02 7.77 12.45
C ARG A 138 26.52 8.71 13.55
N ASN A 139 25.34 9.27 13.38
CA ASN A 139 24.87 10.38 14.21
C ASN A 139 23.81 9.96 15.23
N LEU A 140 23.12 8.85 14.99
CA LEU A 140 22.02 8.40 15.81
C LEU A 140 22.16 6.91 16.12
N TYR A 141 22.00 6.58 17.40
CA TYR A 141 21.95 5.19 17.88
C TYR A 141 20.51 4.67 17.79
N TYR A 142 20.36 3.46 17.32
CA TYR A 142 19.09 2.71 17.31
C TYR A 142 19.36 1.21 17.21
N THR A 143 18.37 0.42 17.56
CA THR A 143 18.30 -1.01 17.24
C THR A 143 17.07 -1.28 16.38
N THR A 144 17.14 -2.31 15.53
CA THR A 144 15.99 -2.74 14.74
C THR A 144 15.15 -3.69 15.59
N HIS A 145 13.89 -3.34 15.77
CA HIS A 145 12.91 -4.13 16.53
C HIS A 145 11.82 -4.64 15.58
N VAL A 146 11.61 -5.97 15.57
CA VAL A 146 10.51 -6.58 14.81
C VAL A 146 9.22 -6.41 15.60
N LEU A 147 8.22 -5.80 14.97
CA LEU A 147 6.97 -5.45 15.64
C LEU A 147 6.08 -6.65 15.94
N SER A 148 5.42 -6.58 17.06
CA SER A 148 4.43 -7.52 17.57
C SER A 148 3.24 -6.78 18.19
N GLU A 149 2.22 -7.48 18.65
CA GLU A 149 1.09 -6.86 19.38
C GLU A 149 1.51 -6.17 20.68
N ALA A 150 2.58 -6.61 21.32
CA ALA A 150 3.10 -5.97 22.52
C ALA A 150 3.58 -4.53 22.27
N ASP A 151 3.85 -4.18 21.02
CA ASP A 151 4.37 -2.88 20.61
C ASP A 151 3.27 -1.84 20.34
N LEU A 152 2.01 -2.24 20.30
CA LEU A 152 0.87 -1.34 20.03
C LEU A 152 0.86 -0.07 20.89
N PRO A 153 1.16 -0.09 22.20
CA PRO A 153 1.22 1.13 23.02
C PRO A 153 2.29 2.11 22.52
N MET A 154 3.46 1.60 22.10
CA MET A 154 4.56 2.44 21.60
C MET A 154 4.27 2.99 20.20
N LEU A 155 3.67 2.21 19.34
CA LEU A 155 3.22 2.66 18.02
C LEU A 155 2.16 3.76 18.13
N ARG A 156 1.17 3.59 19.01
CA ARG A 156 0.15 4.62 19.28
C ARG A 156 0.78 5.91 19.79
N LYS A 157 1.71 5.81 20.74
CA LYS A 157 2.42 6.99 21.27
C LYS A 157 3.15 7.77 20.18
N LEU A 158 3.85 7.08 19.27
CA LEU A 158 4.54 7.74 18.16
C LEU A 158 3.53 8.31 17.15
N ALA A 159 2.45 7.58 16.84
CA ALA A 159 1.38 8.07 15.97
C ALA A 159 0.69 9.33 16.53
N GLU A 160 0.44 9.39 17.84
CA GLU A 160 -0.09 10.58 18.52
C GLU A 160 0.86 11.77 18.43
N LYS A 161 2.18 11.55 18.61
CA LYS A 161 3.19 12.59 18.43
C LYS A 161 3.19 13.14 17.01
N ILE A 162 3.16 12.28 16.00
CA ILE A 162 3.08 12.66 14.59
C ILE A 162 1.80 13.47 14.31
N LYS A 163 0.67 13.04 14.87
CA LYS A 163 -0.62 13.73 14.75
C LYS A 163 -0.60 15.12 15.40
N ALA A 164 0.03 15.25 16.56
CA ALA A 164 0.11 16.50 17.31
C ALA A 164 1.00 17.55 16.63
N ASP A 165 2.03 17.11 15.88
CA ASP A 165 2.93 18.00 15.13
C ASP A 165 2.22 18.70 13.95
N GLY A 166 1.06 18.23 13.53
CA GLY A 166 0.26 18.84 12.45
C GLY A 166 0.97 18.86 11.10
N CYS A 167 2.11 18.20 11.00
CA CYS A 167 3.00 18.28 9.86
C CYS A 167 2.57 17.32 8.75
N ARG A 168 2.08 17.86 7.63
CA ARG A 168 2.16 17.32 6.26
C ARG A 168 1.52 15.98 5.95
N SER A 169 0.86 15.27 6.88
CA SER A 169 0.06 14.12 6.50
C SER A 169 -1.38 14.56 6.26
N ASP A 170 -1.96 14.11 5.14
CA ASP A 170 -3.39 14.26 4.89
C ASP A 170 -4.16 13.71 6.08
N TYR A 171 -5.26 14.37 6.44
CA TYR A 171 -6.13 13.95 7.55
C TYR A 171 -6.56 12.47 7.41
N HIS A 172 -6.68 12.00 6.18
CA HIS A 172 -7.00 10.61 5.85
C HIS A 172 -5.90 9.62 6.27
N ASP A 173 -4.64 9.93 6.03
CA ASP A 173 -3.46 9.12 6.39
C ASP A 173 -3.42 8.75 7.88
N LEU A 174 -3.80 9.68 8.76
CA LEU A 174 -3.77 9.46 10.21
C LEU A 174 -4.90 8.51 10.68
N GLY A 175 -6.05 8.54 10.01
CA GLY A 175 -7.14 7.60 10.25
C GLY A 175 -6.77 6.19 9.81
N VAL A 176 -6.15 6.07 8.64
CA VAL A 176 -5.63 4.80 8.09
C VAL A 176 -4.56 4.22 9.00
N LEU A 177 -3.59 5.03 9.42
CA LEU A 177 -2.53 4.64 10.36
C LEU A 177 -3.12 4.06 11.66
N SER A 178 -4.10 4.74 12.24
CA SER A 178 -4.77 4.24 13.46
C SER A 178 -5.43 2.89 13.22
N THR A 179 -6.12 2.73 12.08
CA THR A 179 -6.77 1.48 11.69
C THR A 179 -5.77 0.34 11.53
N GLU A 180 -4.64 0.57 10.85
CA GLU A 180 -3.60 -0.44 10.67
C GLU A 180 -2.99 -0.88 12.01
N ILE A 181 -2.69 0.06 12.91
CA ILE A 181 -2.16 -0.24 14.24
C ILE A 181 -3.18 -1.03 15.06
N GLU A 182 -4.44 -0.60 15.10
CA GLU A 182 -5.49 -1.24 15.92
C GLU A 182 -5.86 -2.65 15.43
N HIS A 183 -5.76 -2.89 14.14
CA HIS A 183 -6.12 -4.17 13.53
C HIS A 183 -4.92 -4.96 13.00
N MET A 184 -3.70 -4.67 13.48
CA MET A 184 -2.45 -5.20 12.96
C MET A 184 -2.48 -6.73 12.76
N GLN A 185 -2.90 -7.48 13.78
CA GLN A 185 -3.01 -8.95 13.70
C GLN A 185 -4.13 -9.39 12.74
N GLY A 186 -5.33 -8.81 12.86
CA GLY A 186 -6.47 -9.16 12.02
C GLY A 186 -6.19 -8.93 10.53
N LEU A 187 -5.43 -7.88 10.20
CA LEU A 187 -5.01 -7.58 8.84
C LEU A 187 -3.81 -8.44 8.38
N GLY A 188 -3.10 -9.07 9.31
CA GLY A 188 -1.85 -9.80 9.00
C GLY A 188 -0.68 -8.86 8.74
N MET A 189 -0.70 -7.68 9.38
CA MET A 189 0.37 -6.71 9.26
C MET A 189 1.64 -7.21 9.97
N ARG A 190 2.77 -6.90 9.36
CA ARG A 190 4.12 -7.11 9.89
C ARG A 190 4.89 -5.80 9.76
N GLY A 191 5.97 -5.67 10.51
CA GLY A 191 6.77 -4.46 10.38
C GLY A 191 7.95 -4.44 11.32
N ILE A 192 8.66 -3.33 11.29
CA ILE A 192 9.78 -3.03 12.17
C ILE A 192 9.65 -1.63 12.76
N ALA A 193 10.35 -1.41 13.86
CA ALA A 193 10.65 -0.08 14.38
C ALA A 193 12.15 0.13 14.53
N LEU A 194 12.58 1.37 14.46
CA LEU A 194 13.89 1.82 14.92
C LEU A 194 13.74 2.19 16.39
N GLU A 195 14.17 1.29 17.27
CA GLU A 195 14.04 1.42 18.71
C GLU A 195 15.21 2.19 19.32
N VAL A 196 14.89 3.05 20.29
CA VAL A 196 15.85 3.81 21.08
C VAL A 196 15.42 3.81 22.55
N PRO A 197 16.31 4.16 23.49
CA PRO A 197 15.93 4.28 24.89
C PRO A 197 14.72 5.22 25.07
N GLY A 198 13.60 4.67 25.53
CA GLY A 198 12.36 5.40 25.82
C GLY A 198 11.34 5.50 24.68
N GLY A 199 11.59 4.90 23.51
CA GLY A 199 10.59 4.90 22.43
C GLY A 199 11.06 4.40 21.07
N TYR A 200 10.29 4.75 20.06
CA TYR A 200 10.60 4.49 18.67
C TYR A 200 10.93 5.78 17.93
N HIS A 201 11.98 5.75 17.12
CA HIS A 201 12.31 6.83 16.18
C HIS A 201 11.45 6.76 14.91
N ALA A 202 11.17 5.55 14.43
CA ALA A 202 10.37 5.30 13.25
C ALA A 202 9.79 3.90 13.29
N PHE A 203 8.78 3.67 12.48
CA PHE A 203 8.30 2.32 12.17
C PHE A 203 7.83 2.23 10.73
N ILE A 204 7.77 1.00 10.23
CA ILE A 204 7.12 0.63 8.98
C ILE A 204 6.17 -0.52 9.26
N LEU A 205 4.96 -0.42 8.72
CA LEU A 205 3.98 -1.50 8.63
C LEU A 205 3.78 -1.91 7.18
N GLY A 206 3.43 -3.17 7.00
CA GLY A 206 3.11 -3.74 5.71
C GLY A 206 2.61 -5.17 5.85
N TYR A 207 2.41 -5.83 4.74
CA TYR A 207 1.89 -7.20 4.68
C TYR A 207 2.35 -7.91 3.40
N GLU A 208 2.21 -9.24 3.37
CA GLU A 208 2.38 -10.02 2.16
C GLU A 208 1.21 -9.76 1.21
N ASN A 209 1.47 -9.06 0.11
CA ASN A 209 0.45 -8.74 -0.90
C ASN A 209 0.23 -9.90 -1.88
N LYS A 210 1.31 -10.57 -2.24
CA LYS A 210 1.33 -11.80 -3.05
C LYS A 210 2.59 -12.59 -2.70
N PRO A 211 2.66 -13.88 -3.05
CA PRO A 211 3.87 -14.66 -2.90
C PRO A 211 5.08 -13.89 -3.44
N ASP A 212 6.18 -13.85 -2.69
CA ASP A 212 7.43 -13.20 -3.05
C ASP A 212 7.41 -11.64 -3.06
N MET A 213 6.31 -11.01 -2.65
CA MET A 213 6.21 -9.54 -2.59
C MET A 213 5.59 -9.07 -1.27
N PHE A 214 6.36 -8.30 -0.53
CA PHE A 214 5.88 -7.55 0.64
C PHE A 214 5.45 -6.14 0.21
N THR A 215 4.29 -5.67 0.66
CA THR A 215 3.86 -4.28 0.45
C THR A 215 4.08 -3.48 1.73
N MET A 216 4.79 -2.37 1.61
CA MET A 216 4.97 -1.38 2.66
C MET A 216 3.88 -0.33 2.54
N THR A 217 2.91 -0.35 3.47
CA THR A 217 1.76 0.56 3.44
C THR A 217 2.00 1.85 4.21
N MET A 218 2.65 1.73 5.36
CA MET A 218 2.83 2.88 6.25
C MET A 218 4.28 2.97 6.71
N SER A 219 4.89 4.14 6.48
CA SER A 219 6.20 4.48 6.99
C SER A 219 6.13 5.83 7.70
N LYS A 220 6.36 5.85 8.99
CA LYS A 220 6.31 7.06 9.82
C LYS A 220 7.54 7.16 10.71
N HIS A 221 7.97 8.39 10.97
CA HIS A 221 9.07 8.67 11.90
C HIS A 221 8.74 9.86 12.80
N ASP A 222 9.45 9.95 13.91
CA ASP A 222 9.36 11.06 14.84
C ASP A 222 9.67 12.37 14.09
N PRO A 223 8.77 13.38 14.10
CA PRO A 223 8.93 14.62 13.36
C PRO A 223 10.15 15.45 13.79
N ASP A 224 10.66 15.26 15.00
CA ASP A 224 11.88 15.89 15.47
C ASP A 224 13.17 15.31 14.85
N LEU A 225 13.06 14.25 14.09
CA LEU A 225 14.19 13.55 13.47
C LEU A 225 14.38 13.92 11.99
N PRO A 226 15.60 13.74 11.46
CA PRO A 226 15.86 13.97 10.04
C PRO A 226 15.02 13.06 9.13
N THR A 227 14.65 13.55 7.94
CA THR A 227 13.89 12.78 6.94
C THR A 227 14.59 11.50 6.48
N GLU A 228 15.92 11.39 6.66
CA GLU A 228 16.67 10.18 6.43
C GLU A 228 16.24 9.01 7.30
N THR A 229 15.54 9.26 8.41
CA THR A 229 15.02 8.23 9.31
C THR A 229 14.14 7.22 8.56
N THR A 230 13.24 7.69 7.69
CA THR A 230 12.45 6.83 6.81
C THR A 230 13.32 5.98 5.88
N THR A 231 14.36 6.59 5.28
CA THR A 231 15.27 5.86 4.37
C THR A 231 15.98 4.72 5.08
N VAL A 232 16.43 4.97 6.32
CA VAL A 232 17.08 3.94 7.15
C VAL A 232 16.08 2.86 7.57
N CYS A 233 14.89 3.24 7.97
CA CYS A 233 13.84 2.29 8.34
C CYS A 233 13.50 1.34 7.19
N ILE A 234 13.42 1.84 5.94
CA ILE A 234 13.21 1.01 4.75
C ILE A 234 14.39 0.03 4.52
N HIS A 235 15.62 0.49 4.73
CA HIS A 235 16.78 -0.37 4.63
C HIS A 235 16.75 -1.50 5.67
N GLU A 236 16.45 -1.19 6.93
CA GLU A 236 16.35 -2.18 8.00
C GLU A 236 15.19 -3.15 7.76
N LEU A 237 14.05 -2.66 7.27
CA LEU A 237 12.94 -3.53 6.85
C LEU A 237 13.40 -4.53 5.78
N ALA A 238 14.08 -4.04 4.74
CA ALA A 238 14.57 -4.89 3.66
C ALA A 238 15.54 -5.96 4.18
N GLN A 239 16.40 -5.64 5.16
CA GLN A 239 17.26 -6.62 5.81
C GLN A 239 16.47 -7.69 6.57
N CYS A 240 15.42 -7.31 7.28
CA CYS A 240 14.56 -8.26 8.00
C CYS A 240 13.74 -9.17 7.05
N LEU A 241 13.42 -8.68 5.85
CA LEU A 241 12.65 -9.41 4.84
C LEU A 241 13.54 -10.22 3.88
N ALA A 242 14.86 -9.99 3.91
CA ALA A 242 15.80 -10.65 3.00
C ALA A 242 15.75 -12.19 3.15
N GLY A 243 15.56 -12.87 2.01
CA GLY A 243 15.42 -14.34 1.98
C GLY A 243 13.98 -14.84 2.11
N GLU A 244 13.02 -13.98 2.51
CA GLU A 244 11.59 -14.31 2.52
C GLU A 244 10.88 -13.74 1.30
N TYR A 245 11.20 -12.49 0.93
CA TYR A 245 10.64 -11.81 -0.23
C TYR A 245 11.74 -11.29 -1.15
N SER A 246 11.58 -11.42 -2.45
CA SER A 246 12.49 -10.81 -3.43
C SER A 246 12.09 -9.36 -3.78
N LEU A 247 10.83 -9.00 -3.59
CA LEU A 247 10.26 -7.71 -3.97
C LEU A 247 9.63 -6.99 -2.78
N ILE A 248 9.77 -5.66 -2.78
CA ILE A 248 9.06 -4.75 -1.88
C ILE A 248 8.29 -3.76 -2.73
N ASN A 249 6.96 -3.78 -2.61
CA ASN A 249 6.09 -2.75 -3.15
C ASN A 249 6.06 -1.57 -2.17
N ILE A 250 6.40 -0.40 -2.66
CA ILE A 250 6.42 0.84 -1.88
C ILE A 250 5.30 1.80 -2.28
N GLU A 251 4.24 1.28 -2.92
CA GLU A 251 3.03 1.97 -3.36
C GLU A 251 3.27 3.11 -4.36
N GLU A 252 2.27 3.91 -4.65
CA GLU A 252 2.23 4.97 -5.65
C GLU A 252 2.81 6.30 -5.13
N ASP A 253 2.89 7.30 -6.03
CA ASP A 253 3.35 8.67 -5.71
C ASP A 253 2.22 9.73 -5.66
N LEU A 254 0.96 9.33 -5.90
CA LEU A 254 -0.21 10.21 -5.91
C LEU A 254 -0.08 11.45 -6.82
N GLY A 255 0.86 11.44 -7.77
CA GLY A 255 1.18 12.57 -8.62
C GLY A 255 1.98 13.68 -7.92
N LEU A 256 2.40 13.46 -6.66
CA LEU A 256 3.15 14.41 -5.86
C LEU A 256 4.66 14.29 -6.14
N GLU A 257 5.29 15.38 -6.62
CA GLU A 257 6.71 15.34 -7.03
C GLU A 257 7.64 14.95 -5.87
N GLY A 258 7.38 15.42 -4.65
CA GLY A 258 8.18 15.04 -3.48
C GLY A 258 8.12 13.55 -3.15
N LEU A 259 6.93 12.91 -3.32
CA LEU A 259 6.80 11.46 -3.18
C LEU A 259 7.50 10.73 -4.31
N ARG A 260 7.36 11.20 -5.54
CA ARG A 260 8.03 10.64 -6.72
C ARG A 260 9.55 10.64 -6.59
N GLU A 261 10.14 11.75 -6.15
CA GLU A 261 11.57 11.85 -5.87
C GLU A 261 12.00 10.88 -4.76
N SER A 262 11.20 10.76 -3.70
CA SER A 262 11.44 9.79 -2.62
C SER A 262 11.40 8.35 -3.15
N LYS A 263 10.40 7.98 -3.97
CA LYS A 263 10.31 6.64 -4.56
C LYS A 263 11.52 6.34 -5.46
N ARG A 264 11.96 7.30 -6.29
CA ARG A 264 13.16 7.15 -7.14
C ARG A 264 14.44 6.92 -6.35
N LEU A 265 14.53 7.47 -5.12
CA LEU A 265 15.68 7.26 -4.23
C LEU A 265 15.94 5.78 -3.95
N TYR A 266 14.88 4.98 -3.87
CA TYR A 266 14.93 3.54 -3.59
C TYR A 266 15.22 2.69 -4.84
N SER A 267 15.43 3.32 -5.99
CA SER A 267 15.79 2.69 -7.28
C SER A 267 14.87 1.53 -7.67
N PRO A 268 13.58 1.81 -7.90
CA PRO A 268 12.61 0.79 -8.30
C PRO A 268 13.09 -0.01 -9.51
N VAL A 269 12.82 -1.30 -9.51
CA VAL A 269 13.16 -2.24 -10.59
C VAL A 269 12.00 -2.45 -11.55
N ASP A 270 10.78 -2.13 -11.10
CA ASP A 270 9.55 -2.32 -11.88
C ASP A 270 8.47 -1.35 -11.40
N ARG A 271 7.37 -1.26 -12.17
CA ARG A 271 6.15 -0.56 -11.80
C ARG A 271 4.93 -1.41 -12.14
N LEU A 272 3.96 -1.47 -11.24
CA LEU A 272 2.63 -1.98 -11.55
C LEU A 272 1.81 -0.82 -12.12
N GLU A 273 1.68 -0.79 -13.43
CA GLU A 273 1.01 0.29 -14.14
C GLU A 273 -0.52 0.17 -13.99
N VAL A 274 -1.15 1.22 -13.44
CA VAL A 274 -2.58 1.28 -13.17
C VAL A 274 -3.30 2.02 -14.31
N PHE A 275 -4.44 1.46 -14.72
CA PHE A 275 -5.34 2.09 -15.69
C PHE A 275 -6.72 2.30 -15.07
N GLU A 276 -7.46 3.25 -15.63
CA GLU A 276 -8.88 3.44 -15.38
C GLU A 276 -9.67 3.36 -16.69
N ALA A 277 -10.93 3.00 -16.58
CA ALA A 277 -11.89 3.06 -17.68
C ALA A 277 -13.13 3.84 -17.27
N SER A 278 -13.69 4.59 -18.20
CA SER A 278 -14.94 5.35 -18.02
C SER A 278 -15.89 5.16 -19.19
N LYS A 279 -17.17 5.16 -18.88
CA LYS A 279 -18.27 5.09 -19.84
C LYS A 279 -19.16 6.31 -19.62
N THR A 280 -19.29 7.16 -20.64
CA THR A 280 -20.06 8.41 -20.61
C THR A 280 -21.36 8.28 -21.38
#